data_9c4a78f79a538bbaf60a195e63910f98
#
_entry.id   9c4a78f79a538bbaf60a195e63910f98
#
_cell.length_a   1.000
_cell.length_b   1.000
_cell.length_c   1.000
_cell.angle_alpha   90.00
_cell.angle_beta   90.00
_cell.angle_gamma   90.00
#
_symmetry.space_group_name_H-M   'P 1'
#
loop_
_entity.id
_entity.type
_entity.pdbx_description
1 polymer ?
#
loop_
_entity_poly.entity_id
_entity_poly.type
_entity_poly.pdbx_seq_one_letter_code
_entity_poly.pdbx_strand_id
1 'polypeptide(L)'
;MNENSTVVRFPQPEVVDDPLTEVLRAGARRLLAQAIEAEADAFLAEMADRRLADGRARFVRHGHGPERTIQSGIGSVAVQRVKVRDRAPAEGERRVRFTSRILPRWARRTRSLDALLPVLYLRGVSTGDFQEALAALLGRDAPNLSPSVITRLKSDWQAEYERWQKRDLSPRRYAYLWADGVYLQARMEPQAECMLVIIGATPEGKKELVGFQVGLRESTQSWRERLVDLKARGLAIAP
;
A
#
# COMPACT_ATOMS: atom_id res chain seq x y z
N MET A 1 -17.73 43.39 -4.41
CA MET A 1 -18.83 42.45 -4.67
C MET A 1 -18.71 41.99 -6.10
N ASN A 2 -18.08 40.85 -6.31
CA ASN A 2 -18.14 40.14 -7.58
C ASN A 2 -18.43 38.68 -7.28
N GLU A 3 -19.70 38.38 -7.20
CA GLU A 3 -20.25 37.03 -7.23
C GLU A 3 -20.28 36.58 -8.69
N ASN A 4 -19.34 35.77 -9.07
CA ASN A 4 -19.48 34.88 -10.25
C ASN A 4 -18.46 33.74 -10.17
N SER A 5 -18.57 32.93 -9.13
CA SER A 5 -18.01 31.59 -9.15
C SER A 5 -19.10 30.65 -9.63
N THR A 6 -19.23 30.49 -10.93
CA THR A 6 -20.09 29.48 -11.51
C THR A 6 -19.42 28.12 -11.30
N VAL A 7 -19.64 27.53 -10.15
CA VAL A 7 -19.28 26.11 -9.92
C VAL A 7 -20.24 25.28 -10.77
N VAL A 8 -19.81 24.94 -11.97
CA VAL A 8 -20.52 23.96 -12.80
C VAL A 8 -20.32 22.60 -12.15
N ARG A 9 -21.34 22.14 -11.42
CA ARG A 9 -21.38 20.74 -10.98
C ARG A 9 -21.64 19.91 -12.23
N PHE A 10 -20.64 19.17 -12.70
CA PHE A 10 -20.87 18.13 -13.69
C PHE A 10 -21.83 17.11 -13.08
N PRO A 11 -22.94 16.76 -13.77
CA PRO A 11 -23.78 15.66 -13.34
C PRO A 11 -22.88 14.43 -13.25
N GLN A 12 -22.84 13.82 -12.07
CA GLN A 12 -22.15 12.52 -11.95
C GLN A 12 -22.87 11.55 -12.90
N PRO A 13 -22.16 10.75 -13.68
CA PRO A 13 -22.78 9.75 -14.51
C PRO A 13 -23.63 8.87 -13.58
N GLU A 14 -24.94 8.86 -13.83
CA GLU A 14 -25.81 7.85 -13.25
C GLU A 14 -25.17 6.49 -13.50
N VAL A 15 -25.35 5.57 -12.56
CA VAL A 15 -24.75 4.24 -12.57
C VAL A 15 -24.62 3.72 -13.99
N VAL A 16 -23.41 3.66 -14.50
CA VAL A 16 -23.16 3.04 -15.79
C VAL A 16 -23.47 1.56 -15.57
N ASP A 17 -24.55 1.09 -16.16
CA ASP A 17 -24.85 -0.33 -16.21
C ASP A 17 -23.77 -0.99 -17.08
N ASP A 18 -22.85 -1.67 -16.42
CA ASP A 18 -21.73 -2.35 -17.07
C ASP A 18 -21.82 -3.85 -16.81
N PRO A 19 -22.53 -4.58 -17.69
CA PRO A 19 -22.68 -6.03 -17.58
C PRO A 19 -21.35 -6.77 -17.54
N LEU A 20 -20.31 -6.26 -18.20
CA LEU A 20 -18.98 -6.85 -18.20
C LEU A 20 -18.37 -6.79 -16.80
N THR A 21 -18.41 -5.64 -16.16
CA THR A 21 -17.92 -5.47 -14.79
C THR A 21 -18.69 -6.36 -13.80
N GLU A 22 -20.00 -6.53 -13.95
CA GLU A 22 -20.78 -7.42 -13.08
C GLU A 22 -20.40 -8.90 -13.27
N VAL A 23 -20.17 -9.35 -14.50
CA VAL A 23 -19.68 -10.71 -14.78
C VAL A 23 -18.28 -10.92 -14.18
N LEU A 24 -17.37 -9.93 -14.32
CA LEU A 24 -16.04 -9.99 -13.74
C LEU A 24 -16.10 -10.05 -12.20
N ARG A 25 -16.95 -9.25 -11.57
CA ARG A 25 -17.16 -9.27 -10.11
C ARG A 25 -17.70 -10.60 -9.63
N ALA A 26 -18.72 -11.14 -10.33
CA ALA A 26 -19.30 -12.44 -9.99
C ALA A 26 -18.29 -13.59 -10.16
N GLY A 27 -17.52 -13.57 -11.24
CA GLY A 27 -16.43 -14.51 -11.49
C GLY A 27 -15.33 -14.43 -10.42
N ALA A 28 -14.90 -13.23 -10.08
CA ALA A 28 -13.88 -13.01 -9.03
C ALA A 28 -14.35 -13.48 -7.66
N ARG A 29 -15.61 -13.22 -7.26
CA ARG A 29 -16.18 -13.73 -6.00
C ARG A 29 -16.13 -15.26 -5.95
N ARG A 30 -16.53 -15.92 -7.02
CA ARG A 30 -16.55 -17.39 -7.11
C ARG A 30 -15.15 -17.97 -7.03
N LEU A 31 -14.21 -17.47 -7.83
CA LEU A 31 -12.83 -17.93 -7.84
C LEU A 31 -12.14 -17.69 -6.50
N LEU A 32 -12.37 -16.55 -5.87
CA LEU A 32 -11.78 -16.23 -4.57
C LEU A 32 -12.34 -17.17 -3.47
N ALA A 33 -13.64 -17.42 -3.46
CA ALA A 33 -14.25 -18.37 -2.53
C ALA A 33 -13.65 -19.78 -2.72
N GLN A 34 -13.55 -20.28 -3.94
CA GLN A 34 -12.93 -21.58 -4.25
C GLN A 34 -11.46 -21.64 -3.80
N ALA A 35 -10.68 -20.58 -4.03
CA ALA A 35 -9.28 -20.52 -3.65
C ALA A 35 -9.11 -20.56 -2.12
N ILE A 36 -9.97 -19.86 -1.37
CA ILE A 36 -9.96 -19.86 0.10
C ILE A 36 -10.31 -21.26 0.66
N GLU A 37 -11.27 -21.94 0.04
CA GLU A 37 -11.63 -23.33 0.39
C GLU A 37 -10.47 -24.28 0.12
N ALA A 38 -9.90 -24.22 -1.09
CA ALA A 38 -8.79 -25.06 -1.49
C ALA A 38 -7.53 -24.86 -0.61
N GLU A 39 -7.27 -23.64 -0.16
CA GLU A 39 -6.18 -23.36 0.78
C GLU A 39 -6.39 -24.04 2.14
N ALA A 40 -7.63 -24.04 2.63
CA ALA A 40 -7.96 -24.69 3.88
C ALA A 40 -7.91 -26.23 3.76
N ASP A 41 -8.35 -26.78 2.63
CA ASP A 41 -8.26 -28.22 2.34
C ASP A 41 -6.82 -28.68 2.20
N ALA A 42 -5.98 -27.92 1.52
CA ALA A 42 -4.55 -28.21 1.41
C ALA A 42 -3.88 -28.24 2.78
N PHE A 43 -4.19 -27.25 3.65
CA PHE A 43 -3.71 -27.25 5.03
C PHE A 43 -4.17 -28.48 5.81
N LEU A 44 -5.44 -28.88 5.69
CA LEU A 44 -5.96 -30.08 6.39
C LEU A 44 -5.31 -31.36 5.86
N ALA A 45 -5.06 -31.45 4.57
CA ALA A 45 -4.35 -32.57 3.95
C ALA A 45 -2.90 -32.67 4.45
N GLU A 46 -2.17 -31.54 4.52
CA GLU A 46 -0.81 -31.48 5.08
C GLU A 46 -0.76 -31.91 6.55
N MET A 47 -1.82 -31.66 7.30
CA MET A 47 -1.93 -31.99 8.72
C MET A 47 -2.63 -33.34 9.00
N ALA A 48 -2.96 -34.12 7.99
CA ALA A 48 -3.77 -35.34 8.12
C ALA A 48 -3.14 -36.40 9.03
N ASP A 49 -1.80 -36.51 9.03
CA ASP A 49 -1.06 -37.46 9.85
C ASP A 49 -1.00 -37.07 11.34
N ARG A 50 -1.32 -35.85 11.67
CA ARG A 50 -1.35 -35.36 13.06
C ARG A 50 -2.66 -35.75 13.73
N ARG A 51 -2.58 -36.80 14.57
CA ARG A 51 -3.72 -37.32 15.29
C ARG A 51 -3.61 -37.06 16.81
N LEU A 52 -4.73 -37.07 17.49
CA LEU A 52 -4.80 -37.06 18.95
C LEU A 52 -4.45 -38.44 19.49
N ALA A 53 -4.19 -38.55 20.80
CA ALA A 53 -3.91 -39.81 21.47
C ALA A 53 -5.01 -40.85 21.30
N ASP A 54 -6.26 -40.41 21.10
CA ASP A 54 -7.43 -41.25 20.85
C ASP A 54 -7.60 -41.63 19.36
N GLY A 55 -6.64 -41.31 18.48
CA GLY A 55 -6.65 -41.62 17.05
C GLY A 55 -7.46 -40.66 16.18
N ARG A 56 -8.21 -39.73 16.74
CA ARG A 56 -9.00 -38.76 15.99
C ARG A 56 -8.10 -37.71 15.29
N ALA A 57 -8.56 -37.17 14.17
CA ALA A 57 -7.88 -36.04 13.49
C ALA A 57 -7.75 -34.83 14.43
N ARG A 58 -6.53 -34.31 14.56
CA ARG A 58 -6.23 -33.15 15.39
C ARG A 58 -6.82 -31.88 14.79
N PHE A 59 -6.73 -31.72 13.47
CA PHE A 59 -7.22 -30.54 12.77
C PHE A 59 -8.51 -30.87 12.03
N VAL A 60 -9.51 -30.02 12.23
CA VAL A 60 -10.82 -30.21 11.60
C VAL A 60 -11.40 -28.89 11.11
N ARG A 61 -12.20 -28.97 10.06
CA ARG A 61 -13.02 -27.82 9.66
C ARG A 61 -13.95 -27.41 10.81
N HIS A 62 -14.09 -26.10 10.95
CA HIS A 62 -14.94 -25.51 12.00
C HIS A 62 -15.84 -24.41 11.42
N GLY A 63 -16.42 -24.66 10.25
CA GLY A 63 -17.29 -23.73 9.55
C GLY A 63 -16.56 -22.50 9.02
N HIS A 64 -17.31 -21.44 8.82
CA HIS A 64 -16.84 -20.19 8.27
C HIS A 64 -16.86 -19.05 9.31
N GLY A 65 -16.12 -18.01 9.04
CA GLY A 65 -16.19 -16.74 9.78
C GLY A 65 -17.37 -15.90 9.30
N PRO A 66 -17.61 -14.76 9.93
CA PRO A 66 -18.56 -13.79 9.40
C PRO A 66 -18.12 -13.33 8.02
N GLU A 67 -19.09 -13.03 7.18
CA GLU A 67 -18.85 -12.36 5.89
C GLU A 67 -18.25 -10.99 6.14
N ARG A 68 -17.34 -10.60 5.28
CA ARG A 68 -16.74 -9.27 5.25
C ARG A 68 -16.50 -8.82 3.84
N THR A 69 -16.56 -7.54 3.62
CA THR A 69 -16.29 -6.93 2.31
C THR A 69 -14.83 -6.52 2.23
N ILE A 70 -14.17 -6.86 1.14
CA ILE A 70 -12.83 -6.40 0.77
C ILE A 70 -12.94 -5.53 -0.49
N GLN A 71 -12.33 -4.37 -0.45
CA GLN A 71 -12.20 -3.51 -1.62
C GLN A 71 -11.06 -3.99 -2.51
N SER A 72 -11.35 -4.08 -3.79
CA SER A 72 -10.40 -4.47 -4.82
C SER A 72 -10.48 -3.52 -6.02
N GLY A 73 -9.58 -3.67 -6.98
CA GLY A 73 -9.60 -2.89 -8.22
C GLY A 73 -10.83 -3.13 -9.12
N ILE A 74 -11.65 -4.12 -8.81
CA ILE A 74 -12.93 -4.40 -9.48
C ILE A 74 -14.14 -4.08 -8.60
N GLY A 75 -13.94 -3.30 -7.53
CA GLY A 75 -14.97 -2.95 -6.56
C GLY A 75 -15.01 -3.85 -5.33
N SER A 76 -16.14 -3.82 -4.64
CA SER A 76 -16.39 -4.58 -3.41
C SER A 76 -16.56 -6.07 -3.67
N VAL A 77 -15.81 -6.90 -2.95
CA VAL A 77 -15.93 -8.35 -3.00
C VAL A 77 -16.24 -8.88 -1.59
N ALA A 78 -17.39 -9.55 -1.46
CA ALA A 78 -17.76 -10.23 -0.23
C ALA A 78 -16.98 -11.55 -0.09
N VAL A 79 -16.40 -11.79 1.08
CA VAL A 79 -15.58 -12.96 1.36
C VAL A 79 -15.88 -13.53 2.73
N GLN A 80 -15.76 -14.85 2.87
CA GLN A 80 -15.83 -15.56 4.14
C GLN A 80 -14.55 -16.38 4.35
N ARG A 81 -13.94 -16.28 5.51
CA ARG A 81 -12.79 -17.11 5.85
C ARG A 81 -13.21 -18.48 6.31
N VAL A 82 -12.52 -19.52 5.90
CA VAL A 82 -12.64 -20.86 6.50
C VAL A 82 -12.02 -20.86 7.89
N LYS A 83 -12.65 -21.51 8.84
CA LYS A 83 -12.10 -21.77 10.17
C LYS A 83 -11.61 -23.21 10.26
N VAL A 84 -10.39 -23.39 10.77
CA VAL A 84 -9.85 -24.68 11.15
C VAL A 84 -9.63 -24.68 12.66
N ARG A 85 -10.05 -25.74 13.33
CA ARG A 85 -9.88 -25.93 14.77
C ARG A 85 -8.79 -26.96 15.01
N ASP A 86 -7.80 -26.59 15.82
CA ASP A 86 -6.87 -27.51 16.46
C ASP A 86 -7.52 -28.03 17.73
N ARG A 87 -7.69 -29.33 17.83
CA ARG A 87 -8.29 -30.05 18.97
C ARG A 87 -7.29 -30.45 20.05
N ALA A 88 -6.01 -30.10 19.90
CA ALA A 88 -5.00 -30.37 20.91
C ALA A 88 -5.42 -29.84 22.28
N PRO A 89 -5.11 -30.58 23.36
CA PRO A 89 -5.36 -30.13 24.73
C PRO A 89 -4.65 -28.81 25.01
N ALA A 90 -5.13 -28.06 25.99
CA ALA A 90 -4.53 -26.78 26.39
C ALA A 90 -3.14 -26.96 26.99
N GLU A 91 -2.88 -28.10 27.62
CA GLU A 91 -1.60 -28.48 28.24
C GLU A 91 -0.88 -29.46 27.32
N GLY A 92 0.36 -29.12 26.94
CA GLY A 92 1.26 -30.01 26.22
C GLY A 92 1.77 -29.43 24.89
N GLU A 93 1.09 -29.60 23.83
CA GLU A 93 1.56 -29.17 22.51
C GLU A 93 1.11 -27.77 22.11
N ARG A 94 2.02 -27.01 21.49
CA ARG A 94 1.71 -25.67 20.95
C ARG A 94 0.57 -25.77 19.94
N ARG A 95 -0.50 -25.02 20.19
CA ARG A 95 -1.63 -24.91 19.25
C ARG A 95 -1.18 -24.29 17.93
N VAL A 96 -1.54 -24.96 16.86
CA VAL A 96 -1.31 -24.48 15.49
C VAL A 96 -2.58 -23.79 15.01
N ARG A 97 -2.39 -22.60 14.45
CA ARG A 97 -3.49 -21.80 13.93
C ARG A 97 -3.41 -21.70 12.42
N PHE A 98 -4.45 -22.13 11.73
CA PHE A 98 -4.60 -21.85 10.32
C PHE A 98 -4.78 -20.35 10.07
N THR A 99 -3.99 -19.80 9.16
CA THR A 99 -4.11 -18.43 8.71
C THR A 99 -4.00 -18.43 7.19
N SER A 100 -5.06 -18.00 6.52
CA SER A 100 -5.08 -17.90 5.06
C SER A 100 -4.02 -16.89 4.57
N ARG A 101 -3.28 -17.25 3.53
CA ARG A 101 -2.34 -16.39 2.80
C ARG A 101 -3.08 -15.52 1.79
N ILE A 102 -4.17 -16.06 1.23
CA ILE A 102 -5.02 -15.37 0.23
C ILE A 102 -5.82 -14.26 0.90
N LEU A 103 -6.35 -14.55 2.11
CA LEU A 103 -7.23 -13.66 2.86
C LEU A 103 -6.63 -13.25 4.21
N PRO A 104 -5.74 -12.25 4.26
CA PRO A 104 -5.12 -11.79 5.50
C PRO A 104 -6.15 -11.32 6.52
N ARG A 105 -5.86 -11.53 7.81
CA ARG A 105 -6.83 -11.38 8.92
C ARG A 105 -7.58 -10.06 8.98
N TRP A 106 -6.97 -8.99 8.66
CA TRP A 106 -7.53 -7.65 8.82
C TRP A 106 -7.61 -6.88 7.50
N ALA A 107 -7.38 -7.57 6.37
CA ALA A 107 -7.46 -6.94 5.08
C ALA A 107 -8.87 -6.41 4.83
N ARG A 108 -8.97 -5.13 4.56
CA ARG A 108 -10.18 -4.43 4.10
C ARG A 108 -10.07 -4.00 2.65
N ARG A 109 -8.85 -3.97 2.13
CA ARG A 109 -8.51 -3.59 0.76
C ARG A 109 -7.40 -4.50 0.24
N THR A 110 -7.29 -4.58 -1.08
CA THR A 110 -6.15 -5.21 -1.73
C THR A 110 -4.92 -4.30 -1.65
N ARG A 111 -3.72 -4.88 -1.64
CA ARG A 111 -2.47 -4.11 -1.65
C ARG A 111 -2.32 -3.22 -2.89
N SER A 112 -2.84 -3.67 -4.03
CA SER A 112 -2.85 -2.88 -5.27
C SER A 112 -3.67 -1.60 -5.12
N LEU A 113 -4.80 -1.66 -4.43
CA LEU A 113 -5.60 -0.48 -4.14
C LEU A 113 -4.89 0.45 -3.15
N ASP A 114 -4.27 -0.10 -2.09
CA ASP A 114 -3.46 0.72 -1.17
C ASP A 114 -2.29 1.42 -1.87
N ALA A 115 -1.67 0.77 -2.88
CA ALA A 115 -0.60 1.37 -3.69
C ALA A 115 -1.09 2.45 -4.66
N LEU A 116 -2.37 2.42 -5.06
CA LEU A 116 -2.97 3.43 -5.94
C LEU A 116 -3.19 4.77 -5.22
N LEU A 117 -3.51 4.73 -3.92
CA LEU A 117 -3.88 5.94 -3.17
C LEU A 117 -2.77 7.01 -3.14
N PRO A 118 -1.47 6.67 -2.91
CA PRO A 118 -0.38 7.64 -3.02
C PRO A 118 -0.32 8.29 -4.39
N VAL A 119 -0.50 7.50 -5.45
CA VAL A 119 -0.44 8.00 -6.83
C VAL A 119 -1.54 9.02 -7.08
N LEU A 120 -2.78 8.74 -6.66
CA LEU A 120 -3.89 9.69 -6.78
C LEU A 120 -3.62 10.98 -6.00
N TYR A 121 -3.11 10.88 -4.78
CA TYR A 121 -2.74 12.03 -3.96
C TYR A 121 -1.66 12.90 -4.64
N LEU A 122 -0.59 12.28 -5.13
CA LEU A 122 0.49 12.96 -5.83
C LEU A 122 0.04 13.57 -7.17
N ARG A 123 -1.03 13.04 -7.77
CA ARG A 123 -1.65 13.59 -8.98
C ARG A 123 -2.65 14.71 -8.68
N GLY A 124 -2.77 15.14 -7.43
CA GLY A 124 -3.55 16.30 -7.00
C GLY A 124 -4.99 16.02 -6.61
N VAL A 125 -5.37 14.75 -6.40
CA VAL A 125 -6.66 14.42 -5.79
C VAL A 125 -6.62 14.86 -4.34
N SER A 126 -7.48 15.79 -3.95
CA SER A 126 -7.52 16.29 -2.57
C SER A 126 -8.02 15.19 -1.61
N THR A 127 -7.70 15.32 -0.33
CA THR A 127 -8.17 14.34 0.67
C THR A 127 -9.69 14.26 0.78
N GLY A 128 -10.39 15.32 0.42
CA GLY A 128 -11.85 15.34 0.37
C GLY A 128 -12.44 14.64 -0.85
N ASP A 129 -11.73 14.67 -1.97
CA ASP A 129 -12.21 14.17 -3.27
C ASP A 129 -11.90 12.69 -3.50
N PHE A 130 -11.10 12.06 -2.61
CA PHE A 130 -10.75 10.64 -2.74
C PHE A 130 -11.96 9.72 -2.80
N GLN A 131 -13.00 10.02 -2.01
CA GLN A 131 -14.21 9.21 -1.99
C GLN A 131 -14.91 9.26 -3.35
N GLU A 132 -15.00 10.44 -3.95
CA GLU A 132 -15.63 10.65 -5.25
C GLU A 132 -14.79 9.99 -6.36
N ALA A 133 -13.49 10.21 -6.39
CA ALA A 133 -12.58 9.59 -7.37
C ALA A 133 -12.63 8.05 -7.32
N LEU A 134 -12.69 7.48 -6.12
CA LEU A 134 -12.77 6.04 -5.97
C LEU A 134 -14.16 5.49 -6.26
N ALA A 135 -15.23 6.23 -5.94
CA ALA A 135 -16.58 5.85 -6.31
C ALA A 135 -16.75 5.81 -7.83
N ALA A 136 -16.12 6.75 -8.54
CA ALA A 136 -16.10 6.75 -10.02
C ALA A 136 -15.35 5.54 -10.60
N LEU A 137 -14.26 5.09 -9.95
CA LEU A 137 -13.45 3.96 -10.43
C LEU A 137 -14.00 2.59 -10.00
N LEU A 138 -14.51 2.48 -8.79
CA LEU A 138 -14.82 1.19 -8.14
C LEU A 138 -16.32 0.97 -7.92
N GLY A 139 -17.14 1.95 -8.26
CA GLY A 139 -18.58 1.97 -8.01
C GLY A 139 -18.96 2.60 -6.68
N ARG A 140 -20.25 2.92 -6.53
CA ARG A 140 -20.81 3.64 -5.36
C ARG A 140 -20.60 2.93 -4.03
N ASP A 141 -20.46 1.62 -4.06
CA ASP A 141 -20.19 0.78 -2.87
C ASP A 141 -18.71 0.78 -2.45
N ALA A 142 -17.87 1.61 -3.06
CA ALA A 142 -16.51 1.78 -2.60
C ALA A 142 -16.52 2.34 -1.17
N PRO A 143 -16.23 1.53 -0.10
CA PRO A 143 -16.36 2.02 1.24
C PRO A 143 -15.31 3.04 1.55
N ASN A 144 -15.77 4.10 2.11
CA ASN A 144 -15.13 5.06 2.98
C ASN A 144 -13.60 5.00 3.03
N LEU A 145 -12.96 5.63 2.09
CA LEU A 145 -11.68 6.24 2.33
C LEU A 145 -11.94 7.55 3.06
N SER A 146 -12.20 7.44 4.35
CA SER A 146 -12.38 8.62 5.18
C SER A 146 -11.12 9.47 5.15
N PRO A 147 -11.21 10.79 5.30
CA PRO A 147 -10.04 11.67 5.43
C PRO A 147 -9.00 11.16 6.42
N SER A 148 -9.43 10.48 7.49
CA SER A 148 -8.55 9.85 8.48
C SER A 148 -7.66 8.74 7.91
N VAL A 149 -8.11 7.99 6.91
CA VAL A 149 -7.28 6.97 6.23
C VAL A 149 -6.17 7.64 5.43
N ILE A 150 -6.48 8.72 4.73
CA ILE A 150 -5.48 9.48 3.96
C ILE A 150 -4.46 10.14 4.90
N THR A 151 -4.92 10.71 6.01
CA THR A 151 -4.03 11.28 7.05
C THR A 151 -3.08 10.23 7.58
N ARG A 152 -3.56 9.01 7.88
CA ARG A 152 -2.71 7.91 8.32
C ARG A 152 -1.70 7.50 7.25
N LEU A 153 -2.12 7.37 5.98
CA LEU A 153 -1.22 7.04 4.88
C LEU A 153 -0.12 8.11 4.71
N LYS A 154 -0.47 9.39 4.83
CA LYS A 154 0.53 10.48 4.82
C LYS A 154 1.54 10.32 5.97
N SER A 155 1.08 9.99 7.16
CA SER A 155 1.95 9.72 8.31
C SER A 155 2.86 8.51 8.08
N ASP A 156 2.33 7.42 7.51
CA ASP A 156 3.10 6.22 7.17
C ASP A 156 4.19 6.55 6.13
N TRP A 157 3.86 7.35 5.10
CA TRP A 157 4.84 7.80 4.08
C TRP A 157 5.89 8.73 4.66
N GLN A 158 5.50 9.64 5.56
CA GLN A 158 6.44 10.49 6.25
C GLN A 158 7.45 9.66 7.06
N ALA A 159 6.98 8.67 7.80
CA ALA A 159 7.83 7.77 8.57
C ALA A 159 8.73 6.90 7.66
N GLU A 160 8.24 6.49 6.48
CA GLU A 160 9.05 5.78 5.50
C GLU A 160 10.14 6.67 4.90
N TYR A 161 9.80 7.90 4.55
CA TYR A 161 10.74 8.91 4.09
C TYR A 161 11.84 9.20 5.12
N GLU A 162 11.49 9.38 6.37
CA GLU A 162 12.46 9.62 7.45
C GLU A 162 13.42 8.43 7.65
N ARG A 163 12.90 7.19 7.58
CA ARG A 163 13.74 5.98 7.61
C ARG A 163 14.66 5.92 6.39
N TRP A 164 14.13 6.22 5.22
CA TRP A 164 14.90 6.27 3.99
C TRP A 164 16.00 7.33 4.06
N GLN A 165 15.71 8.51 4.58
CA GLN A 165 16.72 9.57 4.78
C GLN A 165 17.85 9.18 5.72
N LYS A 166 17.55 8.36 6.72
CA LYS A 166 18.54 7.92 7.73
C LYS A 166 19.22 6.59 7.39
N ARG A 167 18.94 6.03 6.21
CA ARG A 167 19.50 4.73 5.82
C ARG A 167 21.02 4.75 5.76
N ASP A 168 21.67 3.65 6.16
CA ASP A 168 23.09 3.44 6.02
C ASP A 168 23.51 3.36 4.55
N LEU A 169 24.49 4.14 4.17
CA LEU A 169 25.08 4.21 2.83
C LEU A 169 26.44 3.52 2.76
N SER A 170 26.99 3.02 3.88
CA SER A 170 28.29 2.38 3.90
C SER A 170 28.45 1.18 2.97
N PRO A 171 27.40 0.33 2.73
CA PRO A 171 27.50 -0.76 1.78
C PRO A 171 27.32 -0.34 0.32
N ARG A 172 27.04 0.95 0.08
CA ARG A 172 26.78 1.47 -1.27
C ARG A 172 28.05 1.99 -1.93
N ARG A 173 28.21 1.64 -3.20
CA ARG A 173 29.26 2.19 -4.07
C ARG A 173 28.63 2.80 -5.30
N TYR A 174 29.05 4.01 -5.63
CA TYR A 174 28.59 4.71 -6.81
C TYR A 174 29.79 5.05 -7.70
N ALA A 175 29.66 4.76 -9.00
CA ALA A 175 30.64 5.14 -10.00
C ALA A 175 30.51 6.62 -10.39
N TYR A 176 29.27 7.18 -10.28
CA TYR A 176 28.96 8.58 -10.56
C TYR A 176 27.91 9.08 -9.56
N LEU A 177 28.03 10.36 -9.21
CA LEU A 177 27.01 11.11 -8.49
C LEU A 177 26.65 12.36 -9.30
N TRP A 178 25.35 12.55 -9.50
CA TRP A 178 24.80 13.79 -10.04
C TRP A 178 24.13 14.53 -8.90
N ALA A 179 24.44 15.82 -8.79
CA ALA A 179 23.85 16.72 -7.82
C ALA A 179 23.25 17.91 -8.58
N ASP A 180 21.97 18.18 -8.38
CA ASP A 180 21.26 19.22 -9.09
C ASP A 180 20.17 19.86 -8.23
N GLY A 181 19.91 21.14 -8.42
CA GLY A 181 18.82 21.89 -7.83
C GLY A 181 17.60 21.94 -8.74
N VAL A 182 16.56 21.19 -8.38
CA VAL A 182 15.29 21.18 -9.13
C VAL A 182 14.32 22.15 -8.50
N TYR A 183 13.83 23.11 -9.29
CA TYR A 183 12.84 24.09 -8.82
C TYR A 183 11.43 23.60 -9.14
N LEU A 184 10.66 23.31 -8.10
CA LEU A 184 9.29 22.84 -8.20
C LEU A 184 8.34 23.91 -7.66
N GLN A 185 7.34 24.26 -8.46
CA GLN A 185 6.28 25.15 -8.02
C GLN A 185 5.01 24.36 -7.80
N ALA A 186 4.57 24.27 -6.56
CA ALA A 186 3.27 23.71 -6.25
C ALA A 186 2.16 24.68 -6.74
N ARG A 187 1.04 24.10 -7.16
CA ARG A 187 -0.05 24.85 -7.84
C ARG A 187 -0.61 26.04 -7.03
N MET A 188 -0.45 26.01 -5.71
CA MET A 188 -0.97 27.02 -4.77
C MET A 188 0.14 27.86 -4.13
N GLU A 189 1.39 27.60 -4.46
CA GLU A 189 2.53 28.31 -3.89
C GLU A 189 2.93 29.51 -4.75
N PRO A 190 3.18 30.70 -4.16
CA PRO A 190 3.57 31.90 -4.90
C PRO A 190 5.00 31.82 -5.47
N GLN A 191 5.84 30.95 -4.94
CA GLN A 191 7.24 30.81 -5.34
C GLN A 191 7.60 29.34 -5.54
N ALA A 192 8.51 29.08 -6.48
CA ALA A 192 9.09 27.75 -6.65
C ALA A 192 10.02 27.41 -5.48
N GLU A 193 9.85 26.24 -4.92
CA GLU A 193 10.79 25.69 -3.93
C GLU A 193 11.91 24.95 -4.64
N CYS A 194 13.15 25.14 -4.14
CA CYS A 194 14.30 24.40 -4.63
C CYS A 194 14.37 23.04 -3.94
N MET A 195 14.48 21.96 -4.71
CA MET A 195 14.78 20.64 -4.22
C MET A 195 16.18 20.24 -4.65
N LEU A 196 17.11 20.13 -3.71
CA LEU A 196 18.44 19.58 -3.96
C LEU A 196 18.33 18.06 -4.09
N VAL A 197 18.75 17.53 -5.22
CA VAL A 197 18.65 16.11 -5.55
C VAL A 197 20.02 15.52 -5.82
N ILE A 198 20.32 14.36 -5.25
CA ILE A 198 21.54 13.60 -5.51
C ILE A 198 21.16 12.22 -6.01
N ILE A 199 21.59 11.88 -7.21
CA ILE A 199 21.40 10.58 -7.85
C ILE A 199 22.76 9.91 -7.99
N GLY A 200 22.87 8.64 -7.60
CA GLY A 200 24.05 7.82 -7.79
C GLY A 200 23.83 6.73 -8.81
N ALA A 201 24.85 6.44 -9.63
CA ALA A 201 24.89 5.24 -10.44
C ALA A 201 25.84 4.20 -9.84
N THR A 202 25.33 3.00 -9.62
CA THR A 202 26.18 1.87 -9.18
C THR A 202 27.14 1.42 -10.29
N PRO A 203 28.18 0.66 -9.99
CA PRO A 203 29.08 0.12 -11.02
C PRO A 203 28.35 -0.71 -12.08
N GLU A 204 27.21 -1.32 -11.74
CA GLU A 204 26.34 -2.08 -12.66
C GLU A 204 25.43 -1.17 -13.52
N GLY A 205 25.56 0.15 -13.39
CA GLY A 205 24.79 1.13 -14.16
C GLY A 205 23.39 1.43 -13.61
N LYS A 206 23.01 0.90 -12.45
CA LYS A 206 21.71 1.18 -11.83
C LYS A 206 21.72 2.57 -11.19
N LYS A 207 20.74 3.40 -11.54
CA LYS A 207 20.54 4.72 -10.92
C LYS A 207 19.68 4.61 -9.66
N GLU A 208 20.14 5.25 -8.59
CA GLU A 208 19.44 5.29 -7.30
C GLU A 208 19.37 6.72 -6.78
N LEU A 209 18.26 7.09 -6.17
CA LEU A 209 18.16 8.34 -5.43
C LEU A 209 18.96 8.18 -4.13
N VAL A 210 20.03 8.98 -3.99
CA VAL A 210 20.92 8.93 -2.83
C VAL A 210 20.43 9.84 -1.71
N GLY A 211 20.02 11.05 -2.08
CA GLY A 211 19.48 12.03 -1.15
C GLY A 211 18.70 13.11 -1.86
N PHE A 212 17.77 13.72 -1.14
CA PHE A 212 17.15 14.96 -1.54
C PHE A 212 16.78 15.81 -0.32
N GLN A 213 16.67 17.10 -0.52
CA GLN A 213 16.26 18.05 0.51
C GLN A 213 15.50 19.18 -0.14
N VAL A 214 14.34 19.51 0.43
CA VAL A 214 13.58 20.71 0.07
C VAL A 214 14.19 21.90 0.81
N GLY A 215 14.42 23.00 0.12
CA GLY A 215 14.99 24.23 0.66
C GLY A 215 14.53 25.47 -0.10
N LEU A 216 14.82 26.64 0.45
CA LEU A 216 14.40 27.90 -0.17
C LEU A 216 15.13 28.19 -1.48
N ARG A 217 16.39 27.80 -1.59
CA ARG A 217 17.22 28.00 -2.78
C ARG A 217 18.46 27.11 -2.77
N GLU A 218 19.03 26.91 -3.93
CA GLU A 218 20.34 26.33 -4.11
C GLU A 218 21.44 27.28 -3.59
N SER A 219 22.33 26.79 -2.75
CA SER A 219 23.46 27.53 -2.22
C SER A 219 24.62 26.58 -1.86
N THR A 220 25.83 27.14 -1.79
CA THR A 220 27.02 26.40 -1.32
C THR A 220 26.79 25.78 0.05
N GLN A 221 26.12 26.50 0.94
CA GLN A 221 25.82 26.01 2.29
C GLN A 221 24.87 24.81 2.28
N SER A 222 23.78 24.89 1.49
CA SER A 222 22.80 23.79 1.38
C SER A 222 23.44 22.52 0.82
N TRP A 223 24.30 22.64 -0.19
CA TRP A 223 25.05 21.52 -0.76
C TRP A 223 26.04 20.94 0.25
N ARG A 224 26.76 21.80 0.97
CA ARG A 224 27.71 21.36 2.01
C ARG A 224 27.00 20.54 3.09
N GLU A 225 25.89 21.01 3.59
CA GLU A 225 25.10 20.31 4.62
C GLU A 225 24.64 18.94 4.09
N ARG A 226 24.19 18.89 2.84
CA ARG A 226 23.74 17.64 2.24
C ARG A 226 24.88 16.62 2.07
N LEU A 227 26.04 17.06 1.59
CA LEU A 227 27.22 16.19 1.44
C LEU A 227 27.77 15.71 2.78
N VAL A 228 27.75 16.56 3.81
CA VAL A 228 28.13 16.18 5.18
C VAL A 228 27.17 15.09 5.73
N ASP A 229 25.86 15.22 5.51
CA ASP A 229 24.89 14.20 5.90
C ASP A 229 25.14 12.87 5.18
N LEU A 230 25.39 12.87 3.87
CA LEU A 230 25.70 11.64 3.14
C LEU A 230 26.95 10.97 3.68
N LYS A 231 27.99 11.74 3.99
CA LYS A 231 29.21 11.24 4.59
C LYS A 231 28.97 10.66 5.99
N ALA A 232 28.18 11.35 6.81
CA ALA A 232 27.79 10.85 8.15
C ALA A 232 27.01 9.55 8.10
N ARG A 233 26.25 9.32 7.03
CA ARG A 233 25.53 8.05 6.78
C ARG A 233 26.40 6.97 6.13
N GLY A 234 27.70 7.16 6.01
CA GLY A 234 28.65 6.16 5.57
C GLY A 234 29.03 6.22 4.09
N LEU A 235 28.63 7.24 3.33
CA LEU A 235 29.13 7.46 1.97
C LEU A 235 30.59 7.95 2.05
N ALA A 236 31.51 7.01 2.24
CA ALA A 236 32.92 7.31 2.50
C ALA A 236 33.78 7.36 1.21
N ILE A 237 33.32 6.74 0.14
CA ILE A 237 34.04 6.63 -1.13
C ILE A 237 33.39 7.63 -2.09
N ALA A 238 34.13 8.64 -2.46
CA ALA A 238 33.76 9.51 -3.59
C ALA A 238 33.83 8.68 -4.88
N PRO A 239 32.94 8.92 -5.85
CA PRO A 239 32.97 8.28 -7.14
C PRO A 239 34.21 8.65 -7.93
#